data_b048764fee7424008c4543e86181bf6c
#
_entry.id   b048764fee7424008c4543e86181bf6c
#
_cell.length_a   1.000
_cell.length_b   1.000
_cell.length_c   1.000
_cell.angle_alpha   90.00
_cell.angle_beta   90.00
_cell.angle_gamma   90.00
#
_symmetry.space_group_name_H-M   'P 1'
#
loop_
_entity.id
_entity.type
_entity.pdbx_description
1 polymer ?
#
loop_
_entity_poly.entity_id
_entity_poly.type
_entity_poly.pdbx_seq_one_letter_code
_entity_poly.pdbx_strand_id
1 'polypeptide(L)'
;MESLFKNQIILVSLLVLSIFFFQPKKEEPAYQNNLLENGEVRLYNLRQLTFSGENAEAYFSASGKQLVFQSHDGDSLCDQIYIMDFASGQTKMVSTGFGVTTCSYFEYPECDNIIYASTHMDNKACPEKPDYSRGYVWKLYPGYDVFMADLNGKVVSQLTNSPGYDAEATVAFDGSKIIYTSIISGDLEIWSMDKDGSNKKQLTNRLGYDGGAFFNVDATKIVWRVYHPKTEKEIRDYRYLLSQNSIRPMALQIWTMNADGSNKTQVTDNGAANFGPYFFPDGNRIIFSSNLHDPK
;
A
#
# COMPACT_ATOMS: atom_id res chain seq x y z
N MET A 1 31.88 -88.20 15.79
CA MET A 1 32.57 -87.08 16.44
C MET A 1 31.79 -85.86 16.16
N GLU A 2 30.89 -85.56 17.07
CA GLU A 2 29.84 -84.57 16.97
C GLU A 2 30.31 -83.29 17.63
N SER A 3 30.13 -82.19 16.96
CA SER A 3 30.27 -80.88 17.60
C SER A 3 28.94 -80.09 17.49
N LEU A 4 28.39 -79.87 18.63
CA LEU A 4 27.18 -79.10 18.86
C LEU A 4 27.38 -77.61 18.55
N PHE A 5 26.61 -77.10 17.59
CA PHE A 5 26.43 -75.65 17.46
C PHE A 5 25.22 -75.18 18.26
N LYS A 6 25.46 -74.43 19.32
CA LYS A 6 24.46 -73.70 20.07
C LYS A 6 24.04 -72.44 19.30
N ASN A 7 22.80 -72.39 18.92
CA ASN A 7 22.16 -71.18 18.42
C ASN A 7 21.93 -70.19 19.57
N GLN A 8 22.62 -69.06 19.56
CA GLN A 8 22.24 -67.88 20.35
C GLN A 8 21.35 -67.02 19.51
N ILE A 9 20.09 -66.90 19.93
CA ILE A 9 19.17 -65.94 19.39
C ILE A 9 19.45 -64.59 20.12
N ILE A 10 20.02 -63.64 19.38
CA ILE A 10 20.17 -62.26 19.86
C ILE A 10 18.83 -61.54 19.61
N LEU A 11 18.10 -61.25 20.68
CA LEU A 11 16.91 -60.43 20.65
C LEU A 11 17.38 -58.97 20.58
N VAL A 12 17.35 -58.37 19.38
CA VAL A 12 17.55 -56.92 19.21
C VAL A 12 16.21 -56.24 19.51
N SER A 13 16.07 -55.71 20.70
CA SER A 13 14.94 -54.84 21.07
C SER A 13 15.14 -53.47 20.43
N LEU A 14 14.42 -53.17 19.34
CA LEU A 14 14.30 -51.86 18.76
C LEU A 14 13.55 -50.95 19.72
N LEU A 15 14.26 -50.15 20.48
CA LEU A 15 13.69 -49.04 21.24
C LEU A 15 13.39 -47.93 20.21
N VAL A 16 12.16 -47.83 19.72
CA VAL A 16 11.69 -46.69 18.95
C VAL A 16 11.51 -45.54 19.93
N LEU A 17 12.54 -44.70 20.05
CA LEU A 17 12.43 -43.40 20.70
C LEU A 17 11.55 -42.50 19.84
N SER A 18 10.24 -42.44 20.12
CA SER A 18 9.37 -41.38 19.58
C SER A 18 9.76 -40.07 20.21
N ILE A 19 10.65 -39.36 19.51
CA ILE A 19 10.93 -37.95 19.83
C ILE A 19 9.69 -37.18 19.39
N PHE A 20 8.79 -36.93 20.34
CA PHE A 20 7.77 -35.91 20.19
C PHE A 20 8.49 -34.57 20.08
N PHE A 21 8.65 -34.07 18.88
CA PHE A 21 8.98 -32.66 18.68
C PHE A 21 7.79 -31.87 19.25
N PHE A 22 7.96 -31.43 20.47
CA PHE A 22 7.13 -30.36 21.03
C PHE A 22 7.46 -29.13 20.19
N GLN A 23 6.69 -28.90 19.14
CA GLN A 23 6.68 -27.56 18.54
C GLN A 23 6.04 -26.66 19.59
N PRO A 24 6.74 -25.63 20.08
CA PRO A 24 6.13 -24.68 20.99
C PRO A 24 4.91 -24.14 20.24
N LYS A 25 3.73 -24.27 20.84
CA LYS A 25 2.51 -23.62 20.37
C LYS A 25 2.87 -22.16 20.25
N LYS A 26 2.89 -21.62 19.01
CA LYS A 26 3.11 -20.20 18.79
C LYS A 26 1.99 -19.50 19.53
N GLU A 27 2.31 -18.82 20.62
CA GLU A 27 1.35 -17.99 21.32
C GLU A 27 0.88 -16.93 20.31
N GLU A 28 -0.41 -16.91 20.01
CA GLU A 28 -0.98 -15.80 19.28
C GLU A 28 -0.68 -14.54 20.09
N PRO A 29 -0.15 -13.48 19.46
CA PRO A 29 0.17 -12.28 20.20
C PRO A 29 -1.09 -11.77 20.89
N ALA A 30 -0.99 -11.59 22.21
CA ALA A 30 -2.12 -11.14 23.03
C ALA A 30 -2.65 -9.80 22.49
N TYR A 31 -3.97 -9.68 22.38
CA TYR A 31 -4.62 -8.41 22.04
C TYR A 31 -4.28 -7.35 23.10
N GLN A 32 -3.93 -6.16 22.63
CA GLN A 32 -3.51 -5.06 23.49
C GLN A 32 -4.70 -4.13 23.76
N ASN A 33 -5.45 -4.41 24.82
CA ASN A 33 -6.62 -3.59 25.20
C ASN A 33 -6.24 -2.12 25.55
N ASN A 34 -4.97 -1.85 25.85
CA ASN A 34 -4.47 -0.51 26.11
C ASN A 34 -4.33 0.37 24.84
N LEU A 35 -4.54 -0.19 23.66
CA LEU A 35 -4.60 0.56 22.39
C LEU A 35 -5.98 1.13 22.11
N LEU A 36 -7.00 0.79 22.92
CA LEU A 36 -8.35 1.32 22.75
C LEU A 36 -8.48 2.68 23.44
N GLU A 37 -8.94 3.69 22.71
CA GLU A 37 -9.28 4.98 23.28
C GLU A 37 -10.65 4.94 23.98
N ASN A 38 -10.82 5.81 25.00
CA ASN A 38 -12.08 5.93 25.71
C ASN A 38 -13.20 6.35 24.75
N GLY A 39 -14.28 5.57 24.71
CA GLY A 39 -15.42 5.83 23.84
C GLY A 39 -15.35 5.14 22.47
N GLU A 40 -14.26 4.42 22.16
CA GLU A 40 -14.20 3.57 20.95
C GLU A 40 -15.16 2.38 21.11
N VAL A 41 -16.14 2.30 20.20
CA VAL A 41 -17.17 1.24 20.22
C VAL A 41 -17.16 0.37 18.96
N ARG A 42 -16.27 0.65 18.01
CA ARG A 42 -16.25 -0.02 16.70
C ARG A 42 -14.99 -0.84 16.46
N LEU A 43 -13.88 -0.48 17.12
CA LEU A 43 -12.62 -1.21 17.04
C LEU A 43 -12.46 -2.10 18.27
N TYR A 44 -12.02 -3.33 18.07
CA TYR A 44 -11.73 -4.30 19.12
C TYR A 44 -10.61 -5.23 18.67
N ASN A 45 -10.01 -5.95 19.60
CA ASN A 45 -8.90 -6.86 19.33
C ASN A 45 -7.73 -6.18 18.56
N LEU A 46 -7.38 -4.97 18.97
CA LEU A 46 -6.29 -4.24 18.36
C LEU A 46 -4.95 -4.93 18.64
N ARG A 47 -4.10 -4.96 17.62
CA ARG A 47 -2.75 -5.50 17.70
C ARG A 47 -1.79 -4.57 16.96
N GLN A 48 -0.77 -4.10 17.65
CA GLN A 48 0.34 -3.39 17.03
C GLN A 48 1.25 -4.38 16.31
N LEU A 49 1.58 -4.10 15.04
CA LEU A 49 2.38 -5.00 14.20
C LEU A 49 3.83 -4.51 14.01
N THR A 50 4.09 -3.21 14.16
CA THR A 50 5.41 -2.59 14.03
C THR A 50 5.74 -1.81 15.29
N PHE A 51 7.03 -1.76 15.69
CA PHE A 51 7.47 -1.21 16.97
C PHE A 51 8.60 -0.18 16.83
N SER A 52 9.04 0.11 15.61
CA SER A 52 10.06 1.11 15.29
C SER A 52 9.81 1.72 13.92
N GLY A 53 10.52 2.82 13.62
CA GLY A 53 10.48 3.51 12.35
C GLY A 53 9.14 4.19 12.02
N GLU A 54 9.04 4.70 10.81
CA GLU A 54 7.79 5.17 10.22
C GLU A 54 7.24 4.09 9.30
N ASN A 55 5.96 3.75 9.45
CA ASN A 55 5.30 2.66 8.71
C ASN A 55 3.97 3.15 8.19
N ALA A 56 3.69 2.95 6.91
CA ALA A 56 2.47 3.43 6.27
C ALA A 56 2.01 2.55 5.11
N GLU A 57 0.81 2.81 4.62
CA GLU A 57 0.24 2.23 3.40
C GLU A 57 0.27 0.69 3.40
N ALA A 58 -0.30 0.07 4.46
CA ALA A 58 -0.32 -1.38 4.61
C ALA A 58 -1.55 -2.01 3.98
N TYR A 59 -1.33 -2.99 3.09
CA TYR A 59 -2.40 -3.69 2.36
C TYR A 59 -2.22 -5.20 2.43
N PHE A 60 -3.32 -5.95 2.57
CA PHE A 60 -3.32 -7.40 2.61
C PHE A 60 -3.15 -8.04 1.23
N SER A 61 -2.49 -9.20 1.19
CA SER A 61 -2.60 -10.11 0.05
C SER A 61 -4.00 -10.75 -0.02
N ALA A 62 -4.38 -11.32 -1.18
CA ALA A 62 -5.67 -11.98 -1.38
C ALA A 62 -5.95 -13.09 -0.35
N SER A 63 -4.91 -13.78 0.11
CA SER A 63 -5.02 -14.82 1.14
C SER A 63 -5.15 -14.28 2.57
N GLY A 64 -4.95 -12.98 2.81
CA GLY A 64 -4.87 -12.37 4.13
C GLY A 64 -3.65 -12.78 4.96
N LYS A 65 -2.69 -13.50 4.39
CA LYS A 65 -1.52 -14.03 5.11
C LYS A 65 -0.32 -13.10 5.11
N GLN A 66 -0.30 -12.12 4.22
CA GLN A 66 0.79 -11.17 4.08
C GLN A 66 0.26 -9.74 4.04
N LEU A 67 1.09 -8.82 4.52
CA LEU A 67 0.91 -7.37 4.36
C LEU A 67 2.06 -6.83 3.53
N VAL A 68 1.79 -6.00 2.54
CA VAL A 68 2.78 -5.13 1.89
C VAL A 68 2.64 -3.73 2.46
N PHE A 69 3.75 -3.05 2.75
CA PHE A 69 3.75 -1.71 3.34
C PHE A 69 5.06 -0.98 3.06
N GLN A 70 5.04 0.34 3.17
CA GLN A 70 6.24 1.16 3.13
C GLN A 70 6.75 1.42 4.54
N SER A 71 8.08 1.46 4.68
CA SER A 71 8.72 1.73 5.97
C SER A 71 10.13 2.28 5.79
N HIS A 72 10.55 3.12 6.75
CA HIS A 72 11.96 3.40 6.98
C HIS A 72 12.26 3.41 8.49
N ASP A 73 13.53 3.14 8.83
CA ASP A 73 14.02 3.20 10.20
C ASP A 73 15.23 4.16 10.26
N GLY A 74 15.21 5.06 11.23
CA GLY A 74 16.23 6.10 11.41
C GLY A 74 16.06 7.34 10.49
N ASP A 75 16.85 8.37 10.78
CA ASP A 75 16.68 9.73 10.18
C ASP A 75 17.22 9.87 8.74
N SER A 76 18.01 8.92 8.27
CA SER A 76 18.77 9.03 7.02
C SER A 76 18.25 8.15 5.88
N LEU A 77 17.23 7.34 6.13
CA LEU A 77 16.74 6.37 5.15
C LEU A 77 15.44 6.84 4.51
N CYS A 78 15.30 6.53 3.24
CA CYS A 78 14.04 6.67 2.51
C CYS A 78 13.14 5.49 2.76
N ASP A 79 11.84 5.71 2.62
CA ASP A 79 10.86 4.63 2.57
C ASP A 79 11.26 3.58 1.54
N GLN A 80 11.19 2.33 1.98
CA GLN A 80 11.31 1.15 1.14
C GLN A 80 10.09 0.25 1.33
N ILE A 81 9.85 -0.66 0.39
CA ILE A 81 8.71 -1.56 0.46
C ILE A 81 9.10 -2.86 1.13
N TYR A 82 8.24 -3.29 2.07
CA TYR A 82 8.39 -4.52 2.83
C TYR A 82 7.15 -5.39 2.70
N ILE A 83 7.35 -6.70 2.79
CA ILE A 83 6.28 -7.68 3.02
C ILE A 83 6.46 -8.24 4.43
N MET A 84 5.35 -8.31 5.18
CA MET A 84 5.25 -8.98 6.47
C MET A 84 4.44 -10.26 6.33
N ASP A 85 4.95 -11.38 6.80
CA ASP A 85 4.13 -12.55 7.08
C ASP A 85 3.27 -12.28 8.32
N PHE A 86 1.97 -12.24 8.15
CA PHE A 86 1.03 -11.78 9.19
C PHE A 86 1.02 -12.68 10.43
N ALA A 87 1.25 -13.98 10.28
CA ALA A 87 1.25 -14.92 11.39
C ALA A 87 2.56 -14.84 12.20
N SER A 88 3.71 -14.68 11.55
CA SER A 88 5.01 -14.63 12.21
C SER A 88 5.46 -13.23 12.59
N GLY A 89 4.93 -12.20 11.93
CA GLY A 89 5.44 -10.83 12.02
C GLY A 89 6.82 -10.63 11.37
N GLN A 90 7.36 -11.65 10.67
CA GLN A 90 8.63 -11.51 9.96
C GLN A 90 8.47 -10.61 8.75
N THR A 91 9.39 -9.67 8.60
CA THR A 91 9.42 -8.70 7.50
C THR A 91 10.58 -8.96 6.55
N LYS A 92 10.38 -8.64 5.28
CA LYS A 92 11.39 -8.70 4.23
C LYS A 92 11.24 -7.51 3.31
N MET A 93 12.34 -6.80 3.03
CA MET A 93 12.36 -5.76 2.00
C MET A 93 12.19 -6.36 0.60
N VAL A 94 11.32 -5.77 -0.20
CA VAL A 94 10.98 -6.22 -1.57
C VAL A 94 11.05 -5.09 -2.61
N SER A 95 11.60 -3.95 -2.24
CA SER A 95 12.04 -2.91 -3.16
C SER A 95 13.55 -2.97 -3.36
N THR A 96 14.08 -2.12 -4.26
CA THR A 96 15.49 -2.18 -4.67
C THR A 96 16.48 -1.72 -3.60
N GLY A 97 16.02 -1.05 -2.54
CA GLY A 97 16.87 -0.37 -1.56
C GLY A 97 17.47 0.96 -2.06
N PHE A 98 17.12 1.39 -3.27
CA PHE A 98 17.57 2.64 -3.87
C PHE A 98 16.41 3.61 -4.08
N GLY A 99 16.74 4.92 -4.07
CA GLY A 99 15.76 5.98 -4.19
C GLY A 99 14.76 5.99 -3.04
N VAL A 100 13.62 6.63 -3.24
CA VAL A 100 12.48 6.59 -2.34
C VAL A 100 11.34 5.82 -3.00
N THR A 101 10.60 5.04 -2.21
CA THR A 101 9.42 4.28 -2.67
C THR A 101 8.17 4.75 -1.95
N THR A 102 7.00 4.48 -2.54
CA THR A 102 5.70 4.74 -1.92
C THR A 102 4.61 3.84 -2.50
N CYS A 103 3.49 3.72 -1.78
CA CYS A 103 2.20 3.21 -2.26
C CYS A 103 2.34 1.86 -2.97
N SER A 104 2.73 0.85 -2.23
CA SER A 104 2.79 -0.52 -2.74
C SER A 104 1.45 -1.22 -2.66
N TYR A 105 1.20 -2.14 -3.59
CA TYR A 105 -0.02 -2.96 -3.60
C TYR A 105 0.28 -4.35 -4.16
N PHE A 106 -0.44 -5.38 -3.70
CA PHE A 106 -0.32 -6.72 -4.31
C PHE A 106 -0.94 -6.75 -5.70
N GLU A 107 -0.31 -7.51 -6.59
CA GLU A 107 -0.87 -7.84 -7.89
C GLU A 107 -1.90 -8.95 -7.71
N TYR A 108 -3.17 -8.56 -7.63
CA TYR A 108 -4.30 -9.49 -7.52
C TYR A 108 -4.56 -10.21 -8.85
N PRO A 109 -5.22 -11.41 -8.82
CA PRO A 109 -5.63 -12.19 -7.65
C PRO A 109 -4.55 -13.11 -7.08
N GLU A 110 -3.50 -13.45 -7.85
CA GLU A 110 -2.46 -14.44 -7.50
C GLU A 110 -1.56 -13.93 -6.38
N CYS A 111 -1.28 -12.63 -6.37
CA CYS A 111 -0.35 -11.98 -5.44
C CYS A 111 1.09 -12.53 -5.52
N ASP A 112 1.53 -12.97 -6.70
CA ASP A 112 2.90 -13.44 -6.96
C ASP A 112 3.88 -12.27 -7.15
N ASN A 113 3.34 -11.08 -7.41
CA ASN A 113 4.06 -9.83 -7.54
C ASN A 113 3.42 -8.74 -6.68
N ILE A 114 4.15 -7.64 -6.54
CA ILE A 114 3.67 -6.35 -6.03
C ILE A 114 3.90 -5.27 -7.07
N ILE A 115 3.12 -4.20 -6.98
CA ILE A 115 3.43 -2.93 -7.66
C ILE A 115 3.77 -1.87 -6.62
N TYR A 116 4.62 -0.93 -6.97
CA TYR A 116 4.98 0.22 -6.12
C TYR A 116 5.55 1.35 -6.96
N ALA A 117 5.46 2.58 -6.45
CA ALA A 117 6.13 3.73 -7.05
C ALA A 117 7.53 3.91 -6.49
N SER A 118 8.50 4.28 -7.33
CA SER A 118 9.90 4.46 -6.92
C SER A 118 10.65 5.44 -7.83
N THR A 119 11.62 6.14 -7.23
CA THR A 119 12.54 7.04 -7.97
C THR A 119 13.87 6.36 -8.33
N HIS A 120 14.06 5.07 -8.08
CA HIS A 120 15.35 4.39 -8.18
C HIS A 120 15.99 4.40 -9.59
N MET A 121 15.18 4.58 -10.63
CA MET A 121 15.69 4.71 -12.01
C MET A 121 16.16 6.14 -12.32
N ASP A 122 15.55 7.16 -11.72
CA ASP A 122 15.95 8.55 -11.85
C ASP A 122 17.16 8.87 -10.94
N ASN A 123 17.05 8.54 -9.64
CA ASN A 123 18.11 8.75 -8.68
C ASN A 123 18.15 7.63 -7.64
N LYS A 124 19.32 7.01 -7.45
CA LYS A 124 19.53 5.98 -6.44
C LYS A 124 19.66 6.54 -5.02
N ALA A 125 20.03 7.81 -4.88
CA ALA A 125 20.12 8.45 -3.57
C ALA A 125 18.73 8.77 -3.02
N CYS A 126 18.64 8.86 -1.69
CA CYS A 126 17.47 9.37 -1.01
C CYS A 126 17.30 10.86 -1.33
N PRO A 127 16.15 11.30 -1.85
CA PRO A 127 15.93 12.72 -2.10
C PRO A 127 15.84 13.51 -0.79
N GLU A 128 16.09 14.82 -0.88
CA GLU A 128 15.95 15.71 0.26
C GLU A 128 14.49 15.75 0.75
N LYS A 129 14.34 15.82 2.09
CA LYS A 129 13.01 15.99 2.70
C LYS A 129 12.39 17.32 2.25
N PRO A 130 11.04 17.39 2.13
CA PRO A 130 10.34 18.62 1.79
C PRO A 130 10.61 19.74 2.79
N ASP A 131 10.61 20.99 2.32
CA ASP A 131 10.60 22.16 3.19
C ASP A 131 9.19 22.38 3.76
N TYR A 132 9.04 22.17 5.05
CA TYR A 132 7.79 22.36 5.79
C TYR A 132 7.63 23.75 6.42
N SER A 133 8.51 24.70 6.12
CA SER A 133 8.46 26.07 6.70
C SER A 133 7.15 26.80 6.39
N ARG A 134 6.46 26.43 5.29
CA ARG A 134 5.17 26.95 4.86
C ARG A 134 3.98 26.05 5.16
N GLY A 135 4.15 25.08 6.08
CA GLY A 135 3.17 24.08 6.44
C GLY A 135 3.38 22.74 5.74
N TYR A 136 2.58 21.76 6.15
CA TYR A 136 2.69 20.40 5.64
C TYR A 136 2.33 20.31 4.15
N VAL A 137 3.20 19.65 3.38
CA VAL A 137 3.02 19.38 1.94
C VAL A 137 3.46 17.96 1.61
N TRP A 138 2.88 17.39 0.57
CA TRP A 138 3.39 16.17 -0.07
C TRP A 138 4.30 16.56 -1.22
N LYS A 139 5.49 15.96 -1.26
CA LYS A 139 6.43 16.13 -2.35
C LYS A 139 6.10 15.14 -3.47
N LEU A 140 5.96 15.66 -4.67
CA LEU A 140 5.77 14.91 -5.89
C LEU A 140 7.15 14.79 -6.58
N TYR A 141 7.92 13.78 -6.21
CA TYR A 141 9.24 13.61 -6.83
C TYR A 141 9.07 13.26 -8.31
N PRO A 142 9.66 14.04 -9.25
CA PRO A 142 9.41 13.87 -10.69
C PRO A 142 9.88 12.54 -11.26
N GLY A 143 10.77 11.84 -10.56
CA GLY A 143 11.27 10.53 -10.96
C GLY A 143 10.46 9.35 -10.43
N TYR A 144 9.30 9.58 -9.83
CA TYR A 144 8.41 8.48 -9.46
C TYR A 144 7.78 7.84 -10.70
N ASP A 145 8.09 6.57 -10.90
CA ASP A 145 7.43 5.66 -11.82
C ASP A 145 6.88 4.44 -11.09
N VAL A 146 5.88 3.80 -11.69
CA VAL A 146 5.28 2.56 -11.17
C VAL A 146 6.04 1.35 -11.70
N PHE A 147 6.46 0.48 -10.79
CA PHE A 147 7.18 -0.76 -11.08
C PHE A 147 6.41 -1.96 -10.59
N MET A 148 6.60 -3.10 -11.25
CA MET A 148 6.22 -4.41 -10.77
C MET A 148 7.47 -5.17 -10.31
N ALA A 149 7.40 -5.81 -9.14
CA ALA A 149 8.47 -6.67 -8.64
C ALA A 149 7.91 -7.98 -8.09
N ASP A 150 8.72 -9.05 -8.15
CA ASP A 150 8.38 -10.30 -7.48
C ASP A 150 8.51 -10.19 -5.94
N LEU A 151 7.99 -11.17 -5.22
CA LEU A 151 8.04 -11.19 -3.76
C LEU A 151 9.47 -11.37 -3.19
N ASN A 152 10.49 -11.47 -4.05
CA ASN A 152 11.90 -11.47 -3.68
C ASN A 152 12.59 -10.11 -3.90
N GLY A 153 11.85 -9.14 -4.43
CA GLY A 153 12.33 -7.78 -4.67
C GLY A 153 13.04 -7.60 -6.02
N LYS A 154 12.94 -8.59 -6.91
CA LYS A 154 13.43 -8.44 -8.28
C LYS A 154 12.41 -7.66 -9.09
N VAL A 155 12.81 -6.53 -9.66
CA VAL A 155 11.98 -5.76 -10.59
C VAL A 155 11.69 -6.62 -11.82
N VAL A 156 10.41 -6.82 -12.11
CA VAL A 156 9.90 -7.59 -13.26
C VAL A 156 9.67 -6.68 -14.45
N SER A 157 9.05 -5.52 -14.21
CA SER A 157 8.77 -4.53 -15.26
C SER A 157 8.64 -3.12 -14.70
N GLN A 158 8.90 -2.13 -15.55
CA GLN A 158 8.53 -0.73 -15.36
C GLN A 158 7.22 -0.49 -16.11
N LEU A 159 6.17 -0.08 -15.38
CA LEU A 159 4.81 0.09 -15.93
C LEU A 159 4.59 1.52 -16.45
N THR A 160 5.26 2.51 -15.85
CA THR A 160 5.25 3.90 -16.31
C THR A 160 6.67 4.40 -16.49
N ASN A 161 6.86 5.38 -17.36
CA ASN A 161 8.12 6.10 -17.60
C ASN A 161 7.86 7.49 -18.15
N SER A 162 6.74 8.10 -17.77
CA SER A 162 6.36 9.44 -18.21
C SER A 162 7.11 10.50 -17.40
N PRO A 163 7.38 11.68 -18.00
CA PRO A 163 7.95 12.78 -17.23
C PRO A 163 7.01 13.21 -16.09
N GLY A 164 7.54 13.31 -14.88
CA GLY A 164 6.79 13.78 -13.72
C GLY A 164 6.52 12.70 -12.67
N TYR A 165 5.37 12.77 -12.04
CA TYR A 165 4.96 11.93 -10.93
C TYR A 165 3.94 10.89 -11.38
N ASP A 166 4.29 9.62 -11.29
CA ASP A 166 3.39 8.48 -11.45
C ASP A 166 3.46 7.62 -10.18
N ALA A 167 2.38 7.58 -9.39
CA ALA A 167 2.35 6.86 -8.11
C ALA A 167 0.94 6.47 -7.68
N GLU A 168 0.78 6.06 -6.41
CA GLU A 168 -0.51 5.69 -5.80
C GLU A 168 -1.24 4.59 -6.59
N ALA A 169 -0.49 3.65 -7.15
CA ALA A 169 -1.05 2.61 -8.00
C ALA A 169 -1.71 1.50 -7.19
N THR A 170 -2.90 1.07 -7.61
CA THR A 170 -3.62 -0.09 -7.06
C THR A 170 -4.16 -0.98 -8.18
N VAL A 171 -4.37 -2.26 -7.86
CA VAL A 171 -4.79 -3.29 -8.81
C VAL A 171 -6.22 -3.70 -8.55
N ALA A 172 -7.01 -3.90 -9.59
CA ALA A 172 -8.33 -4.50 -9.50
C ALA A 172 -8.24 -5.95 -8.96
N PHE A 173 -9.20 -6.38 -8.15
CA PHE A 173 -9.18 -7.71 -7.51
C PHE A 173 -9.20 -8.88 -8.51
N ASP A 174 -9.69 -8.65 -9.73
CA ASP A 174 -9.66 -9.62 -10.82
C ASP A 174 -8.38 -9.52 -11.67
N GLY A 175 -7.44 -8.63 -11.33
CA GLY A 175 -6.19 -8.41 -12.05
C GLY A 175 -6.34 -7.71 -13.40
N SER A 176 -7.53 -7.28 -13.78
CA SER A 176 -7.81 -6.77 -15.13
C SER A 176 -7.19 -5.40 -15.41
N LYS A 177 -7.07 -4.55 -14.37
CA LYS A 177 -6.63 -3.16 -14.51
C LYS A 177 -5.80 -2.71 -13.32
N ILE A 178 -4.94 -1.74 -13.60
CA ILE A 178 -4.25 -0.91 -12.62
C ILE A 178 -4.80 0.51 -12.74
N ILE A 179 -5.06 1.18 -11.62
CA ILE A 179 -5.30 2.62 -11.55
C ILE A 179 -4.18 3.29 -10.79
N TYR A 180 -3.83 4.51 -11.17
CA TYR A 180 -2.71 5.26 -10.58
C TYR A 180 -2.94 6.75 -10.72
N THR A 181 -2.20 7.55 -9.95
CA THR A 181 -2.17 9.01 -10.05
C THR A 181 -1.00 9.43 -10.91
N SER A 182 -1.26 10.29 -11.93
CA SER A 182 -0.22 10.80 -12.83
C SER A 182 -0.38 12.29 -13.09
N ILE A 183 0.76 12.98 -13.25
CA ILE A 183 0.82 14.41 -13.61
C ILE A 183 1.02 14.62 -15.11
N ILE A 184 1.05 13.60 -15.93
CA ILE A 184 1.39 13.69 -17.37
C ILE A 184 0.48 14.63 -18.15
N SER A 185 -0.76 14.84 -17.70
CA SER A 185 -1.70 15.81 -18.30
C SER A 185 -1.47 17.25 -17.87
N GLY A 186 -0.49 17.49 -16.99
CA GLY A 186 -0.18 18.80 -16.40
C GLY A 186 -0.87 19.07 -15.06
N ASP A 187 -1.66 18.13 -14.56
CA ASP A 187 -2.31 18.12 -13.25
C ASP A 187 -2.37 16.70 -12.70
N LEU A 188 -2.66 16.55 -11.40
CA LEU A 188 -2.75 15.25 -10.73
C LEU A 188 -4.10 14.61 -10.99
N GLU A 189 -4.10 13.60 -11.85
CA GLU A 189 -5.30 12.95 -12.33
C GLU A 189 -5.24 11.43 -12.15
N ILE A 190 -6.40 10.79 -12.04
CA ILE A 190 -6.50 9.33 -12.05
C ILE A 190 -6.38 8.82 -13.48
N TRP A 191 -5.51 7.86 -13.66
CA TRP A 191 -5.32 7.11 -14.91
C TRP A 191 -5.54 5.63 -14.66
N SER A 192 -5.91 4.91 -15.71
CA SER A 192 -5.95 3.43 -15.73
C SER A 192 -5.02 2.89 -16.80
N MET A 193 -4.53 1.65 -16.59
CA MET A 193 -3.76 0.89 -17.57
C MET A 193 -4.07 -0.59 -17.44
N ASP A 194 -3.67 -1.37 -18.42
CA ASP A 194 -3.68 -2.82 -18.33
C ASP A 194 -2.57 -3.31 -17.41
N LYS A 195 -2.62 -4.55 -16.96
CA LYS A 195 -1.65 -5.17 -16.05
C LYS A 195 -0.20 -5.06 -16.53
N ASP A 196 0.02 -5.06 -17.84
CA ASP A 196 1.34 -4.93 -18.48
C ASP A 196 1.81 -3.48 -18.69
N GLY A 197 1.03 -2.49 -18.23
CA GLY A 197 1.32 -1.07 -18.41
C GLY A 197 0.82 -0.47 -19.72
N SER A 198 0.19 -1.26 -20.58
CA SER A 198 -0.39 -0.79 -21.85
C SER A 198 -1.76 -0.13 -21.69
N ASN A 199 -2.32 0.41 -22.78
CA ASN A 199 -3.66 0.98 -22.84
C ASN A 199 -3.96 2.03 -21.77
N LYS A 200 -3.00 2.94 -21.52
CA LYS A 200 -3.14 4.03 -20.54
C LYS A 200 -4.28 4.97 -20.93
N LYS A 201 -5.19 5.24 -19.99
CA LYS A 201 -6.38 6.07 -20.19
C LYS A 201 -6.58 7.00 -18.99
N GLN A 202 -6.72 8.32 -19.27
CA GLN A 202 -7.10 9.31 -18.26
C GLN A 202 -8.56 9.16 -17.87
N LEU A 203 -8.86 9.12 -16.57
CA LEU A 203 -10.22 8.97 -16.03
C LEU A 203 -10.76 10.26 -15.44
N THR A 204 -9.90 11.15 -14.90
CA THR A 204 -10.26 12.46 -14.37
C THR A 204 -9.54 13.58 -15.13
N ASN A 205 -10.07 14.81 -15.10
CA ASN A 205 -9.51 15.94 -15.86
C ASN A 205 -9.92 17.31 -15.29
N ARG A 206 -10.01 17.43 -13.98
CA ARG A 206 -10.43 18.69 -13.32
C ARG A 206 -9.29 19.28 -12.51
N LEU A 207 -9.09 20.61 -12.62
CA LEU A 207 -8.04 21.30 -11.86
C LEU A 207 -8.09 20.95 -10.38
N GLY A 208 -6.99 20.39 -9.88
CA GLY A 208 -6.84 19.96 -8.49
C GLY A 208 -6.15 18.61 -8.37
N TYR A 209 -6.21 18.05 -7.18
CA TYR A 209 -5.69 16.72 -6.89
C TYR A 209 -6.80 15.68 -6.97
N ASP A 210 -6.63 14.73 -7.85
CA ASP A 210 -7.38 13.49 -7.92
C ASP A 210 -6.39 12.33 -7.71
N GLY A 211 -6.46 11.59 -6.57
CA GLY A 211 -5.47 10.57 -6.26
C GLY A 211 -5.88 9.55 -5.21
N GLY A 212 -5.01 8.55 -4.98
CA GLY A 212 -5.22 7.49 -4.00
C GLY A 212 -6.48 6.68 -4.24
N ALA A 213 -6.62 6.17 -5.46
CA ALA A 213 -7.82 5.47 -5.94
C ALA A 213 -7.78 3.97 -5.66
N PHE A 214 -8.96 3.38 -5.37
CA PHE A 214 -9.15 1.95 -5.18
C PHE A 214 -10.39 1.45 -5.93
N PHE A 215 -10.28 0.25 -6.49
CA PHE A 215 -11.44 -0.46 -7.04
C PHE A 215 -12.33 -1.03 -5.92
N ASN A 216 -13.61 -1.19 -6.21
CA ASN A 216 -14.47 -2.11 -5.45
C ASN A 216 -14.18 -3.56 -5.84
N VAL A 217 -14.76 -4.52 -5.11
CA VAL A 217 -14.44 -5.94 -5.22
C VAL A 217 -14.71 -6.55 -6.59
N ASP A 218 -15.71 -6.06 -7.31
CA ASP A 218 -16.09 -6.53 -8.67
C ASP A 218 -15.48 -5.68 -9.80
N ALA A 219 -14.54 -4.77 -9.45
CA ALA A 219 -13.86 -3.89 -10.40
C ALA A 219 -14.77 -2.98 -11.25
N THR A 220 -16.01 -2.75 -10.82
CA THR A 220 -16.98 -1.92 -11.57
C THR A 220 -16.97 -0.46 -11.15
N LYS A 221 -16.44 -0.15 -9.94
CA LYS A 221 -16.39 1.20 -9.38
C LYS A 221 -15.01 1.52 -8.83
N ILE A 222 -14.72 2.82 -8.77
CA ILE A 222 -13.53 3.40 -8.19
C ILE A 222 -13.95 4.39 -7.11
N VAL A 223 -13.25 4.39 -5.97
CA VAL A 223 -13.30 5.43 -4.92
C VAL A 223 -11.95 6.11 -4.85
N TRP A 224 -11.91 7.44 -4.66
CA TRP A 224 -10.65 8.19 -4.58
C TRP A 224 -10.78 9.48 -3.75
N ARG A 225 -9.65 10.13 -3.46
CA ARG A 225 -9.55 11.42 -2.77
C ARG A 225 -9.45 12.55 -3.74
N VAL A 226 -10.09 13.66 -3.43
CA VAL A 226 -10.20 14.84 -4.31
C VAL A 226 -9.96 16.12 -3.54
N TYR A 227 -9.13 17.00 -4.10
CA TYR A 227 -9.09 18.42 -3.74
C TYR A 227 -9.22 19.26 -5.00
N HIS A 228 -10.34 19.91 -5.19
CA HIS A 228 -10.54 20.86 -6.29
C HIS A 228 -10.61 22.28 -5.73
N PRO A 229 -9.61 23.15 -5.98
CA PRO A 229 -9.60 24.53 -5.50
C PRO A 229 -10.77 25.32 -6.08
N LYS A 230 -11.49 26.07 -5.23
CA LYS A 230 -12.73 26.77 -5.59
C LYS A 230 -12.55 28.28 -5.73
N THR A 231 -11.63 28.87 -4.96
CA THR A 231 -11.37 30.32 -4.96
C THR A 231 -10.11 30.66 -5.73
N GLU A 232 -10.00 31.91 -6.21
CA GLU A 232 -8.81 32.41 -6.86
C GLU A 232 -7.53 32.28 -6.00
N LYS A 233 -7.67 32.40 -4.68
CA LYS A 233 -6.56 32.21 -3.74
C LYS A 233 -6.12 30.77 -3.71
N GLU A 234 -7.04 29.80 -3.58
CA GLU A 234 -6.76 28.37 -3.58
C GLU A 234 -6.16 27.90 -4.90
N ILE A 235 -6.68 28.42 -6.04
CA ILE A 235 -6.15 28.11 -7.37
C ILE A 235 -4.70 28.59 -7.50
N ARG A 236 -4.38 29.81 -7.04
CA ARG A 236 -3.00 30.31 -7.06
C ARG A 236 -2.08 29.50 -6.14
N ASP A 237 -2.52 29.15 -4.92
CA ASP A 237 -1.73 28.33 -3.98
C ASP A 237 -1.46 26.94 -4.56
N TYR A 238 -2.51 26.27 -5.08
CA TYR A 238 -2.39 24.97 -5.71
C TYR A 238 -1.40 24.97 -6.87
N ARG A 239 -1.57 25.88 -7.82
CA ARG A 239 -0.68 26.00 -8.99
C ARG A 239 0.76 26.33 -8.60
N TYR A 240 0.94 27.19 -7.59
CA TYR A 240 2.26 27.50 -7.07
C TYR A 240 2.93 26.26 -6.48
N LEU A 241 2.24 25.53 -5.60
CA LEU A 241 2.77 24.32 -5.02
C LEU A 241 3.07 23.26 -6.08
N LEU A 242 2.17 23.08 -7.04
CA LEU A 242 2.36 22.13 -8.15
C LEU A 242 3.60 22.48 -8.97
N SER A 243 3.85 23.75 -9.23
CA SER A 243 5.08 24.22 -9.92
C SER A 243 6.36 23.94 -9.10
N GLN A 244 6.24 23.69 -7.80
CA GLN A 244 7.32 23.27 -6.90
C GLN A 244 7.32 21.75 -6.66
N ASN A 245 6.62 20.97 -7.50
CA ASN A 245 6.41 19.54 -7.35
C ASN A 245 5.89 19.20 -5.94
N SER A 246 4.85 19.88 -5.50
CA SER A 246 4.25 19.67 -4.16
C SER A 246 2.76 19.94 -4.20
N ILE A 247 2.03 19.33 -3.27
CA ILE A 247 0.62 19.64 -2.99
C ILE A 247 0.39 19.75 -1.50
N ARG A 248 -0.71 20.41 -1.11
CA ARG A 248 -1.17 20.51 0.27
C ARG A 248 -2.38 19.58 0.46
N PRO A 249 -2.26 18.49 1.25
CA PRO A 249 -3.34 17.53 1.43
C PRO A 249 -4.37 18.05 2.46
N MET A 250 -5.11 19.10 2.11
CA MET A 250 -6.13 19.73 2.97
C MET A 250 -7.51 19.60 2.32
N ALA A 251 -8.55 19.50 3.16
CA ALA A 251 -9.94 19.46 2.74
C ALA A 251 -10.26 18.44 1.62
N LEU A 252 -9.57 17.31 1.67
CA LEU A 252 -9.78 16.22 0.73
C LEU A 252 -11.19 15.64 0.87
N GLN A 253 -11.89 15.50 -0.23
CA GLN A 253 -13.23 14.90 -0.27
C GLN A 253 -13.18 13.54 -0.94
N ILE A 254 -14.11 12.66 -0.58
CA ILE A 254 -14.23 11.34 -1.16
C ILE A 254 -15.21 11.39 -2.34
N TRP A 255 -14.81 10.81 -3.45
CA TRP A 255 -15.62 10.67 -4.66
C TRP A 255 -15.65 9.22 -5.13
N THR A 256 -16.68 8.89 -5.94
CA THR A 256 -16.82 7.61 -6.63
C THR A 256 -17.10 7.82 -8.12
N MET A 257 -16.68 6.87 -8.93
CA MET A 257 -17.00 6.79 -10.35
C MET A 257 -17.15 5.33 -10.79
N ASN A 258 -17.69 5.11 -11.98
CA ASN A 258 -17.58 3.81 -12.65
C ASN A 258 -16.11 3.55 -13.05
N ALA A 259 -15.71 2.30 -13.21
CA ALA A 259 -14.35 1.92 -13.60
C ALA A 259 -13.90 2.50 -14.96
N ASP A 260 -14.84 2.85 -15.84
CA ASP A 260 -14.56 3.51 -17.12
C ASP A 260 -14.35 5.03 -17.04
N GLY A 261 -14.47 5.62 -15.84
CA GLY A 261 -14.35 7.05 -15.57
C GLY A 261 -15.67 7.83 -15.67
N SER A 262 -16.80 7.17 -15.97
CA SER A 262 -18.13 7.80 -16.02
C SER A 262 -18.78 7.93 -14.63
N ASN A 263 -19.90 8.66 -14.54
CA ASN A 263 -20.74 8.79 -13.34
C ASN A 263 -19.99 9.22 -12.06
N LYS A 264 -19.15 10.25 -12.18
CA LYS A 264 -18.42 10.83 -11.04
C LYS A 264 -19.39 11.45 -10.04
N THR A 265 -19.32 11.00 -8.77
CA THR A 265 -20.22 11.44 -7.71
C THR A 265 -19.44 11.77 -6.45
N GLN A 266 -19.69 12.93 -5.86
CA GLN A 266 -19.14 13.33 -4.56
C GLN A 266 -19.85 12.59 -3.43
N VAL A 267 -19.08 11.96 -2.52
CA VAL A 267 -19.59 11.21 -1.38
C VAL A 267 -19.54 12.06 -0.11
N THR A 268 -18.47 12.83 0.08
CA THR A 268 -18.33 13.72 1.24
C THR A 268 -18.26 15.18 0.80
N ASP A 269 -18.84 16.08 1.60
CA ASP A 269 -18.74 17.56 1.48
C ASP A 269 -18.78 18.17 2.88
N ASN A 270 -17.81 17.77 3.71
CA ASN A 270 -17.78 18.10 5.13
C ASN A 270 -16.66 19.09 5.51
N GLY A 271 -15.87 19.55 4.54
CA GLY A 271 -14.75 20.48 4.76
C GLY A 271 -13.56 19.91 5.54
N ALA A 272 -13.64 18.64 5.93
CA ALA A 272 -12.55 17.95 6.62
C ALA A 272 -11.52 17.37 5.64
N ALA A 273 -10.37 16.95 6.14
CA ALA A 273 -9.43 16.12 5.40
C ALA A 273 -9.87 14.65 5.55
N ASN A 274 -10.27 14.04 4.45
CA ASN A 274 -10.71 12.64 4.40
C ASN A 274 -9.67 11.82 3.62
N PHE A 275 -9.20 10.70 4.21
CA PHE A 275 -8.10 9.90 3.66
C PHE A 275 -8.45 8.43 3.58
N GLY A 276 -7.69 7.70 2.72
CA GLY A 276 -7.70 6.25 2.64
C GLY A 276 -9.09 5.65 2.43
N PRO A 277 -9.90 6.15 1.47
CA PRO A 277 -11.20 5.56 1.23
C PRO A 277 -11.07 4.15 0.68
N TYR A 278 -11.90 3.23 1.17
CA TYR A 278 -11.90 1.85 0.72
C TYR A 278 -13.31 1.28 0.72
N PHE A 279 -13.65 0.49 -0.30
CA PHE A 279 -14.95 -0.17 -0.34
C PHE A 279 -15.02 -1.34 0.65
N PHE A 280 -16.14 -1.49 1.32
CA PHE A 280 -16.47 -2.75 1.96
C PHE A 280 -16.67 -3.85 0.91
N PRO A 281 -16.49 -5.14 1.30
CA PRO A 281 -16.69 -6.27 0.37
C PRO A 281 -18.08 -6.34 -0.26
N ASP A 282 -19.09 -5.73 0.36
CA ASP A 282 -20.46 -5.63 -0.18
C ASP A 282 -20.59 -4.59 -1.33
N GLY A 283 -19.56 -3.78 -1.58
CA GLY A 283 -19.55 -2.74 -2.61
C GLY A 283 -20.50 -1.55 -2.36
N ASN A 284 -21.22 -1.53 -1.23
CA ASN A 284 -22.25 -0.52 -0.92
C ASN A 284 -21.82 0.50 0.15
N ARG A 285 -20.77 0.21 0.88
CA ARG A 285 -20.25 1.06 1.95
C ARG A 285 -18.79 1.39 1.68
N ILE A 286 -18.38 2.57 2.17
CA ILE A 286 -17.00 3.04 2.10
C ILE A 286 -16.54 3.34 3.53
N ILE A 287 -15.35 2.86 3.89
CA ILE A 287 -14.63 3.27 5.09
C ILE A 287 -13.57 4.30 4.69
N PHE A 288 -13.34 5.30 5.51
CA PHE A 288 -12.28 6.29 5.34
C PHE A 288 -11.90 6.92 6.67
N SER A 289 -10.70 7.47 6.77
CA SER A 289 -10.25 8.27 7.90
C SER A 289 -10.63 9.73 7.69
N SER A 290 -10.95 10.45 8.78
CA SER A 290 -11.33 11.87 8.71
C SER A 290 -10.94 12.60 9.98
N ASN A 291 -10.50 13.85 9.85
CA ASN A 291 -10.34 14.77 10.99
C ASN A 291 -11.59 15.60 11.30
N LEU A 292 -12.77 15.17 10.87
CA LEU A 292 -14.05 15.90 11.02
C LEU A 292 -14.34 16.32 12.46
N HIS A 293 -13.96 15.50 13.43
CA HIS A 293 -14.20 15.76 14.86
C HIS A 293 -13.04 16.49 15.57
N ASP A 294 -11.88 16.59 14.91
CA ASP A 294 -10.71 17.36 15.34
C ASP A 294 -10.04 18.02 14.13
N PRO A 295 -10.57 19.14 13.66
CA PRO A 295 -10.14 19.79 12.41
C PRO A 295 -8.85 20.61 12.54
N LYS A 296 -8.12 20.50 13.65
CA LYS A 296 -6.89 21.28 13.93
C LYS A 296 -5.67 20.71 13.26
#